data_b079b80940abda6bb62deeb651284f98
#
_entry.id   b079b80940abda6bb62deeb651284f98
#
_cell.length_a   1.000
_cell.length_b   1.000
_cell.length_c   1.000
_cell.angle_alpha   90.00
_cell.angle_beta   90.00
_cell.angle_gamma   90.00
#
_symmetry.space_group_name_H-M   'P 1'
#
loop_
_entity.id
_entity.type
_entity.pdbx_description
1 polymer ?
#
loop_
_entity_poly.entity_id
_entity_poly.type
_entity_poly.pdbx_seq_one_letter_code
_entity_poly.pdbx_strand_id
1 'polypeptide(L)'
;MRTIHLMQLVCGNAGKAARSFDAMLRNDLNGLRVIYSLTLTSWISVTITGSQEQVAGDLLVKQYGELRDPQPGDIARAWLAGINDNGIALDTGCKRVLVPFVRLEPFGRGTVEQIASRFGLIHCLPLQVRLVGEFDAEFTKNQIDALWRWRKGTDRINVNNARRAQIHAALKRSGHARDVYAIERLGILEHSIVCKKGTDAPGLVPQIGPYLESELACVRGARNAR
;
A
#
# COMPACT_ATOMS: atom_id res chain seq x y z
N MET A 1 -2.82 28.16 11.37
CA MET A 1 -2.23 27.36 10.27
C MET A 1 -1.42 26.22 10.85
N ARG A 2 -1.77 24.98 10.55
CA ARG A 2 -1.09 23.77 11.03
C ARG A 2 -0.58 22.95 9.84
N THR A 3 0.70 22.59 9.86
CA THR A 3 1.30 21.71 8.86
C THR A 3 1.67 20.38 9.50
N ILE A 4 1.31 19.27 8.85
CA ILE A 4 1.53 17.91 9.33
C ILE A 4 2.14 17.09 8.21
N HIS A 5 3.18 16.32 8.52
CA HIS A 5 3.74 15.33 7.62
C HIS A 5 3.13 13.97 7.93
N LEU A 6 2.35 13.45 7.01
CA LEU A 6 1.64 12.19 7.22
C LEU A 6 2.50 10.98 6.82
N MET A 7 2.30 9.87 7.53
CA MET A 7 2.90 8.57 7.20
C MET A 7 2.21 7.99 5.96
N GLN A 8 2.34 8.70 4.83
CA GLN A 8 1.77 8.32 3.54
C GLN A 8 2.75 8.64 2.42
N LEU A 9 3.40 7.62 1.87
CA LEU A 9 4.30 7.75 0.73
C LEU A 9 3.51 7.86 -0.57
N VAL A 10 3.95 8.71 -1.46
CA VAL A 10 3.44 8.81 -2.83
C VAL A 10 4.46 8.20 -3.78
N CYS A 11 4.17 6.99 -4.22
CA CYS A 11 4.96 6.33 -5.24
C CYS A 11 4.32 6.56 -6.60
N GLY A 12 4.96 7.38 -7.41
CA GLY A 12 4.49 7.69 -8.75
C GLY A 12 3.95 9.11 -8.90
N ASN A 13 2.83 9.28 -9.59
CA ASN A 13 2.37 10.60 -10.01
C ASN A 13 1.73 11.40 -8.86
N ALA A 14 2.39 12.48 -8.43
CA ALA A 14 1.93 13.37 -7.37
C ALA A 14 0.52 13.94 -7.61
N GLY A 15 0.18 14.27 -8.87
CA GLY A 15 -1.15 14.77 -9.22
C GLY A 15 -2.25 13.69 -9.11
N LYS A 16 -1.93 12.42 -9.37
CA LYS A 16 -2.85 11.30 -9.10
C LYS A 16 -3.07 11.15 -7.60
N ALA A 17 -1.99 11.23 -6.80
CA ALA A 17 -2.05 11.11 -5.36
C ALA A 17 -2.84 12.23 -4.71
N ALA A 18 -2.59 13.49 -5.07
CA ALA A 18 -3.33 14.65 -4.57
C ALA A 18 -4.84 14.49 -4.81
N ARG A 19 -5.25 14.12 -6.04
CA ARG A 19 -6.67 13.87 -6.36
C ARG A 19 -7.27 12.70 -5.61
N SER A 20 -6.47 11.64 -5.37
CA SER A 20 -6.92 10.48 -4.58
C SER A 20 -7.13 10.88 -3.12
N PHE A 21 -6.18 11.62 -2.57
CA PHE A 21 -6.20 12.05 -1.17
C PHE A 21 -7.33 13.07 -0.91
N ASP A 22 -7.50 14.05 -1.80
CA ASP A 22 -8.61 15.00 -1.75
C ASP A 22 -9.98 14.29 -1.75
N ALA A 23 -10.15 13.31 -2.63
CA ALA A 23 -11.38 12.51 -2.67
C ALA A 23 -11.64 11.70 -1.40
N MET A 24 -10.57 11.28 -0.69
CA MET A 24 -10.68 10.56 0.59
C MET A 24 -11.11 11.48 1.73
N LEU A 25 -10.65 12.73 1.73
CA LEU A 25 -10.81 13.66 2.85
C LEU A 25 -11.95 14.67 2.66
N ARG A 26 -12.58 14.67 1.49
CA ARG A 26 -13.59 15.70 1.13
C ARG A 26 -14.68 15.88 2.19
N ASN A 27 -15.14 14.79 2.81
CA ASN A 27 -16.18 14.86 3.82
C ASN A 27 -15.65 15.24 5.21
N ASP A 28 -14.40 14.84 5.51
CA ASP A 28 -13.80 14.99 6.84
C ASP A 28 -13.25 16.41 7.06
N LEU A 29 -12.88 17.11 5.98
CA LEU A 29 -12.26 18.43 6.01
C LEU A 29 -13.15 19.53 5.40
N ASN A 30 -14.46 19.29 5.33
CA ASN A 30 -15.40 20.25 4.79
C ASN A 30 -15.37 21.57 5.58
N GLY A 31 -15.30 22.69 4.85
CA GLY A 31 -15.23 24.04 5.46
C GLY A 31 -13.82 24.48 5.88
N LEU A 32 -12.78 23.65 5.69
CA LEU A 32 -11.39 23.99 5.94
C LEU A 32 -10.64 24.25 4.62
N ARG A 33 -9.70 25.18 4.66
CA ARG A 33 -8.73 25.33 3.56
C ARG A 33 -7.58 24.36 3.76
N VAL A 34 -7.43 23.43 2.82
CA VAL A 34 -6.41 22.38 2.87
C VAL A 34 -5.49 22.49 1.66
N ILE A 35 -4.19 22.48 1.91
CA ILE A 35 -3.16 22.49 0.87
C ILE A 35 -2.34 21.20 1.03
N TYR A 36 -2.23 20.44 -0.05
CA TYR A 36 -1.41 19.25 -0.13
C TYR A 36 -0.10 19.55 -0.84
N SER A 37 1.00 19.11 -0.25
CA SER A 37 2.33 19.15 -0.86
C SER A 37 3.04 17.83 -0.58
N LEU A 38 4.17 17.62 -1.25
CA LEU A 38 5.05 16.48 -0.98
C LEU A 38 6.34 16.99 -0.33
N THR A 39 6.87 16.23 0.62
CA THR A 39 8.25 16.41 1.09
C THR A 39 9.22 16.06 -0.03
N LEU A 40 10.50 16.37 0.14
CA LEU A 40 11.57 16.01 -0.80
C LEU A 40 11.66 14.50 -1.04
N THR A 41 11.23 13.69 -0.07
CA THR A 41 11.20 12.23 -0.11
C THR A 41 9.82 11.67 -0.47
N SER A 42 8.94 12.50 -1.08
CA SER A 42 7.62 12.11 -1.59
C SER A 42 6.59 11.69 -0.53
N TRP A 43 6.75 12.12 0.72
CA TRP A 43 5.74 11.95 1.76
C TRP A 43 4.72 13.09 1.72
N ILE A 44 3.47 12.78 2.06
CA ILE A 44 2.41 13.80 2.06
C ILE A 44 2.60 14.77 3.21
N SER A 45 2.60 16.05 2.88
CA SER A 45 2.50 17.16 3.81
C SER A 45 1.15 17.85 3.61
N VAL A 46 0.41 18.06 4.69
CA VAL A 46 -0.90 18.70 4.68
C VAL A 46 -0.84 19.97 5.52
N THR A 47 -1.18 21.09 4.91
CA THR A 47 -1.34 22.36 5.63
C THR A 47 -2.83 22.70 5.72
N ILE A 48 -3.34 22.85 6.93
CA ILE A 48 -4.74 23.13 7.26
C ILE A 48 -4.83 24.54 7.81
N THR A 49 -5.86 25.27 7.37
CA THR A 49 -6.17 26.63 7.88
C THR A 49 -7.67 26.74 8.11
N GLY A 50 -8.06 27.21 9.29
CA GLY A 50 -9.45 27.44 9.68
C GLY A 50 -9.67 27.32 11.18
N SER A 51 -10.90 27.54 11.64
CA SER A 51 -11.25 27.55 13.07
C SER A 51 -11.09 26.18 13.77
N GLN A 52 -11.11 25.09 13.02
CA GLN A 52 -10.98 23.70 13.52
C GLN A 52 -9.71 23.00 13.06
N GLU A 53 -8.68 23.76 12.67
CA GLU A 53 -7.44 23.20 12.11
C GLU A 53 -6.73 22.22 13.07
N GLN A 54 -6.83 22.44 14.38
CA GLN A 54 -6.26 21.54 15.39
C GLN A 54 -6.96 20.19 15.40
N VAL A 55 -8.29 20.19 15.48
CA VAL A 55 -9.11 18.96 15.51
C VAL A 55 -8.93 18.17 14.23
N ALA A 56 -8.97 18.85 13.07
CA ALA A 56 -8.76 18.22 11.77
C ALA A 56 -7.36 17.62 11.66
N GLY A 57 -6.34 18.33 12.16
CA GLY A 57 -4.98 17.82 12.21
C GLY A 57 -4.84 16.55 13.05
N ASP A 58 -5.43 16.53 14.24
CA ASP A 58 -5.42 15.35 15.12
C ASP A 58 -6.17 14.17 14.51
N LEU A 59 -7.27 14.42 13.77
CA LEU A 59 -8.00 13.40 13.02
C LEU A 59 -7.10 12.78 11.93
N LEU A 60 -6.39 13.61 11.16
CA LEU A 60 -5.47 13.14 10.13
C LEU A 60 -4.32 12.30 10.71
N VAL A 61 -3.72 12.77 11.81
CA VAL A 61 -2.67 12.02 12.50
C VAL A 61 -3.20 10.68 13.01
N LYS A 62 -4.39 10.65 13.60
CA LYS A 62 -5.02 9.42 14.07
C LYS A 62 -5.29 8.43 12.93
N GLN A 63 -5.70 8.92 11.77
CA GLN A 63 -6.10 8.07 10.64
C GLN A 63 -4.92 7.59 9.79
N TYR A 64 -3.94 8.47 9.56
CA TYR A 64 -2.84 8.21 8.60
C TYR A 64 -1.48 8.05 9.27
N GLY A 65 -1.35 8.39 10.55
CA GLY A 65 -0.08 8.47 11.27
C GLY A 65 0.67 9.76 10.93
N GLU A 66 1.52 10.19 11.84
CA GLU A 66 2.47 11.28 11.63
C GLU A 66 3.84 10.69 11.28
N LEU A 67 4.53 11.33 10.34
CA LEU A 67 5.89 10.94 9.94
C LEU A 67 6.85 11.19 11.11
N ARG A 68 7.40 10.12 11.65
CA ARG A 68 8.37 10.14 12.74
C ARG A 68 9.44 9.09 12.51
N ASP A 69 10.62 9.31 13.07
CA ASP A 69 11.67 8.29 13.05
C ASP A 69 11.34 7.14 14.03
N PRO A 70 11.03 5.94 13.54
CA PRO A 70 10.71 4.82 14.40
C PRO A 70 11.98 4.30 15.07
N GLN A 71 11.88 3.97 16.37
CA GLN A 71 12.97 3.45 17.17
C GLN A 71 12.91 1.91 17.27
N PRO A 72 14.02 1.23 17.64
CA PRO A 72 14.00 -0.20 17.92
C PRO A 72 12.92 -0.55 18.96
N GLY A 73 12.11 -1.57 18.64
CA GLY A 73 10.90 -1.96 19.40
C GLY A 73 9.60 -1.39 18.88
N ASP A 74 9.64 -0.28 18.15
CA ASP A 74 8.43 0.33 17.58
C ASP A 74 7.81 -0.53 16.47
N ILE A 75 6.49 -0.47 16.40
CA ILE A 75 5.73 -0.94 15.24
C ILE A 75 5.53 0.25 14.31
N ALA A 76 6.00 0.12 13.08
CA ALA A 76 5.90 1.14 12.05
C ALA A 76 5.18 0.62 10.81
N ARG A 77 4.48 1.51 10.12
CA ARG A 77 4.07 1.30 8.74
C ARG A 77 5.23 1.69 7.85
N ALA A 78 5.57 0.84 6.89
CA ALA A 78 6.66 1.07 5.97
C ALA A 78 6.24 0.67 4.54
N TRP A 79 6.87 1.23 3.53
CA TRP A 79 6.55 0.98 2.14
C TRP A 79 7.64 0.16 1.48
N LEU A 80 7.26 -0.83 0.69
CA LEU A 80 8.21 -1.68 0.00
C LEU A 80 9.04 -0.85 -0.97
N ALA A 81 10.35 -0.77 -0.70
CA ALA A 81 11.33 -0.01 -1.48
C ALA A 81 12.14 -0.89 -2.44
N GLY A 82 12.29 -2.18 -2.13
CA GLY A 82 13.01 -3.12 -2.97
C GLY A 82 13.06 -4.53 -2.41
N ILE A 83 13.39 -5.46 -3.30
CA ILE A 83 13.55 -6.88 -3.01
C ILE A 83 14.89 -7.32 -3.59
N ASN A 84 15.70 -8.02 -2.80
CA ASN A 84 16.97 -8.61 -3.23
C ASN A 84 17.26 -9.88 -2.41
N ASP A 85 18.36 -10.58 -2.70
CA ASP A 85 18.73 -11.84 -2.05
C ASP A 85 18.93 -11.70 -0.53
N ASN A 86 19.26 -10.51 -0.03
CA ASN A 86 19.46 -10.27 1.40
C ASN A 86 18.12 -10.13 2.15
N GLY A 87 17.04 -9.77 1.46
CA GLY A 87 15.73 -9.57 2.08
C GLY A 87 14.85 -8.53 1.38
N ILE A 88 13.93 -7.98 2.16
CA ILE A 88 12.94 -6.99 1.72
C ILE A 88 13.28 -5.64 2.34
N ALA A 89 13.66 -4.67 1.50
CA ALA A 89 13.94 -3.30 1.92
C ALA A 89 12.63 -2.49 1.99
N LEU A 90 12.46 -1.77 3.08
CA LEU A 90 11.26 -0.98 3.35
C LEU A 90 11.65 0.46 3.71
N ASP A 91 10.83 1.42 3.31
CA ASP A 91 10.98 2.84 3.62
C ASP A 91 9.99 3.23 4.72
N THR A 92 10.50 3.74 5.84
CA THR A 92 9.70 4.24 6.96
C THR A 92 9.48 5.75 6.91
N GLY A 93 10.02 6.41 5.87
CA GLY A 93 9.94 7.85 5.69
C GLY A 93 11.13 8.62 6.26
N CYS A 94 11.71 8.14 7.33
CA CYS A 94 12.91 8.73 7.93
C CYS A 94 14.17 7.92 7.62
N LYS A 95 14.00 6.59 7.46
CA LYS A 95 15.11 5.68 7.14
C LYS A 95 14.60 4.46 6.36
N ARG A 96 15.53 3.78 5.69
CA ARG A 96 15.29 2.48 5.10
C ARG A 96 15.67 1.39 6.09
N VAL A 97 14.81 0.39 6.21
CA VAL A 97 15.01 -0.78 7.06
C VAL A 97 14.96 -2.05 6.21
N LEU A 98 15.66 -3.08 6.64
CA LEU A 98 15.70 -4.37 5.97
C LEU A 98 14.95 -5.41 6.82
N VAL A 99 14.06 -6.16 6.19
CA VAL A 99 13.60 -7.45 6.73
C VAL A 99 14.50 -8.51 6.12
N PRO A 100 15.51 -9.03 6.85
CA PRO A 100 16.48 -9.95 6.28
C PRO A 100 15.84 -11.30 5.95
N PHE A 101 16.41 -12.02 4.98
CA PHE A 101 15.88 -13.28 4.49
C PHE A 101 15.57 -14.29 5.61
N VAL A 102 16.43 -14.39 6.62
CA VAL A 102 16.23 -15.28 7.77
C VAL A 102 14.92 -15.03 8.53
N ARG A 103 14.38 -13.80 8.48
CA ARG A 103 13.11 -13.42 9.11
C ARG A 103 11.89 -13.62 8.21
N LEU A 104 12.08 -14.15 7.00
CA LEU A 104 11.00 -14.50 6.07
C LEU A 104 10.52 -15.95 6.25
N GLU A 105 11.11 -16.73 7.17
CA GLU A 105 10.68 -18.10 7.47
C GLU A 105 9.16 -18.27 7.64
N PRO A 106 8.43 -17.36 8.32
CA PRO A 106 6.97 -17.48 8.48
C PRO A 106 6.17 -17.50 7.17
N PHE A 107 6.77 -17.10 6.05
CA PHE A 107 6.16 -17.10 4.73
C PHE A 107 6.42 -18.39 3.93
N GLY A 108 7.17 -19.34 4.51
CA GLY A 108 7.48 -20.63 3.92
C GLY A 108 8.78 -20.62 3.11
N ARG A 109 9.08 -21.75 2.46
CA ARG A 109 10.33 -21.97 1.73
C ARG A 109 10.35 -21.20 0.40
N GLY A 110 11.55 -20.86 -0.07
CA GLY A 110 11.81 -20.21 -1.36
C GLY A 110 12.84 -19.10 -1.24
N THR A 111 13.23 -18.50 -2.37
CA THR A 111 14.03 -17.28 -2.40
C THR A 111 13.19 -16.07 -1.99
N VAL A 112 13.82 -14.93 -1.73
CA VAL A 112 13.11 -13.68 -1.38
C VAL A 112 12.12 -13.30 -2.48
N GLU A 113 12.53 -13.40 -3.75
CA GLU A 113 11.67 -13.10 -4.90
C GLU A 113 10.48 -14.07 -5.01
N GLN A 114 10.70 -15.36 -4.75
CA GLN A 114 9.62 -16.36 -4.75
C GLN A 114 8.61 -16.08 -3.65
N ILE A 115 9.07 -15.69 -2.45
CA ILE A 115 8.20 -15.29 -1.34
C ILE A 115 7.44 -14.02 -1.73
N ALA A 116 8.12 -12.99 -2.22
CA ALA A 116 7.52 -11.74 -2.64
C ALA A 116 6.45 -11.95 -3.73
N SER A 117 6.77 -12.72 -4.77
CA SER A 117 5.83 -13.07 -5.83
C SER A 117 4.61 -13.83 -5.30
N ARG A 118 4.82 -14.79 -4.38
CA ARG A 118 3.75 -15.59 -3.77
C ARG A 118 2.72 -14.75 -3.04
N PHE A 119 3.15 -13.66 -2.40
CA PHE A 119 2.30 -12.76 -1.63
C PHE A 119 1.96 -11.46 -2.37
N GLY A 120 2.35 -11.36 -3.66
CA GLY A 120 2.06 -10.19 -4.48
C GLY A 120 2.66 -8.90 -3.93
N LEU A 121 3.87 -8.99 -3.39
CA LEU A 121 4.59 -7.84 -2.87
C LEU A 121 5.13 -7.03 -4.07
N ILE A 122 4.60 -5.83 -4.25
CA ILE A 122 4.98 -4.89 -5.30
C ILE A 122 5.61 -3.63 -4.69
N HIS A 123 6.36 -2.91 -5.48
CA HIS A 123 6.93 -1.63 -5.06
C HIS A 123 5.85 -0.71 -4.47
N CYS A 124 6.19 -0.03 -3.38
CA CYS A 124 5.30 0.87 -2.65
C CYS A 124 4.11 0.23 -1.94
N LEU A 125 4.05 -1.08 -1.85
CA LEU A 125 3.04 -1.72 -1.01
C LEU A 125 3.28 -1.35 0.46
N PRO A 126 2.28 -0.76 1.17
CA PRO A 126 2.42 -0.48 2.59
C PRO A 126 2.30 -1.77 3.42
N LEU A 127 3.24 -1.95 4.32
CA LEU A 127 3.39 -3.13 5.17
C LEU A 127 3.64 -2.70 6.63
N GLN A 128 3.28 -3.52 7.58
CA GLN A 128 3.51 -3.27 8.99
C GLN A 128 4.69 -4.09 9.49
N VAL A 129 5.67 -3.43 10.08
CA VAL A 129 6.87 -4.05 10.61
C VAL A 129 7.15 -3.60 12.04
N ARG A 130 7.90 -4.41 12.77
CA ARG A 130 8.54 -4.04 14.03
C ARG A 130 10.02 -3.84 13.77
N LEU A 131 10.58 -2.75 14.25
CA LEU A 131 12.02 -2.54 14.24
C LEU A 131 12.65 -3.38 15.35
N VAL A 132 13.68 -4.15 15.00
CA VAL A 132 14.46 -4.97 15.94
C VAL A 132 15.87 -4.45 16.13
N GLY A 133 16.27 -3.50 15.31
CA GLY A 133 17.52 -2.77 15.33
C GLY A 133 17.35 -1.42 14.65
N GLU A 134 18.43 -0.68 14.49
CA GLU A 134 18.40 0.63 13.86
C GLU A 134 17.94 0.57 12.40
N PHE A 135 18.41 -0.46 11.66
CA PHE A 135 18.10 -0.68 10.24
C PHE A 135 17.48 -2.04 9.97
N ASP A 136 17.24 -2.86 11.01
CA ASP A 136 16.66 -4.19 10.90
C ASP A 136 15.20 -4.20 11.36
N ALA A 137 14.38 -4.94 10.63
CA ALA A 137 12.97 -5.09 10.93
C ALA A 137 12.50 -6.54 10.80
N GLU A 138 11.31 -6.79 11.30
CA GLU A 138 10.56 -8.04 11.08
C GLU A 138 9.09 -7.70 10.79
N PHE A 139 8.41 -8.54 10.01
CA PHE A 139 6.97 -8.37 9.84
C PHE A 139 6.23 -8.64 11.15
N THR A 140 5.27 -7.78 11.48
CA THR A 140 4.40 -8.03 12.65
C THR A 140 3.56 -9.29 12.40
N LYS A 141 3.16 -9.97 13.47
CA LYS A 141 2.24 -11.11 13.38
C LYS A 141 0.96 -10.74 12.60
N ASN A 142 0.40 -9.55 12.86
CA ASN A 142 -0.80 -9.08 12.16
C ASN A 142 -0.56 -8.94 10.65
N GLN A 143 0.63 -8.49 10.23
CA GLN A 143 1.00 -8.38 8.81
C GLN A 143 1.14 -9.76 8.17
N ILE A 144 1.82 -10.68 8.85
CA ILE A 144 1.96 -12.07 8.39
C ILE A 144 0.59 -12.71 8.21
N ASP A 145 -0.29 -12.60 9.22
CA ASP A 145 -1.64 -13.15 9.18
C ASP A 145 -2.49 -12.50 8.07
N ALA A 146 -2.31 -11.21 7.81
CA ALA A 146 -3.00 -10.50 6.72
C ALA A 146 -2.58 -11.05 5.35
N LEU A 147 -1.29 -11.23 5.11
CA LEU A 147 -0.78 -11.80 3.86
C LEU A 147 -1.22 -13.24 3.66
N TRP A 148 -1.23 -14.06 4.72
CA TRP A 148 -1.77 -15.42 4.66
C TRP A 148 -3.28 -15.45 4.43
N ARG A 149 -4.06 -14.50 4.95
CA ARG A 149 -5.50 -14.37 4.61
C ARG A 149 -5.72 -14.11 3.13
N TRP A 150 -4.85 -13.32 2.47
CA TRP A 150 -4.91 -13.13 1.02
C TRP A 150 -4.77 -14.48 0.28
N ARG A 151 -3.80 -15.29 0.71
CA ARG A 151 -3.56 -16.65 0.16
C ARG A 151 -4.69 -17.65 0.44
N LYS A 152 -5.37 -17.52 1.56
CA LYS A 152 -6.51 -18.39 1.93
C LYS A 152 -7.82 -17.99 1.26
N GLY A 153 -7.91 -16.80 0.72
CA GLY A 153 -9.08 -16.25 0.04
C GLY A 153 -9.22 -16.67 -1.42
N THR A 154 -9.89 -15.81 -2.19
CA THR A 154 -9.91 -15.85 -3.65
C THR A 154 -8.66 -15.13 -4.19
N ASP A 155 -8.40 -15.28 -5.48
CA ASP A 155 -7.31 -14.59 -6.15
C ASP A 155 -7.41 -13.07 -5.98
N ARG A 156 -6.24 -12.43 -5.94
CA ARG A 156 -6.10 -10.97 -5.85
C ARG A 156 -5.05 -10.48 -6.83
N ILE A 157 -5.18 -9.22 -7.24
CA ILE A 157 -4.16 -8.50 -8.00
C ILE A 157 -3.84 -7.22 -7.24
N ASN A 158 -2.61 -7.13 -6.74
CA ASN A 158 -2.11 -5.90 -6.14
C ASN A 158 -1.65 -4.96 -7.25
N VAL A 159 -1.97 -3.68 -7.09
CA VAL A 159 -1.75 -2.62 -8.08
C VAL A 159 -1.19 -1.40 -7.35
N ASN A 160 -0.09 -0.84 -7.85
CA ASN A 160 0.42 0.45 -7.38
C ASN A 160 0.16 1.58 -8.40
N ASN A 161 0.45 2.82 -8.03
CA ASN A 161 0.39 4.02 -8.88
C ASN A 161 -0.93 4.18 -9.67
N ALA A 162 -2.05 3.69 -9.14
CA ALA A 162 -3.37 3.81 -9.76
C ALA A 162 -4.41 4.34 -8.79
N ARG A 163 -5.26 5.27 -9.27
CA ARG A 163 -6.46 5.65 -8.53
C ARG A 163 -7.53 4.57 -8.68
N ARG A 164 -8.36 4.37 -7.67
CA ARG A 164 -9.48 3.41 -7.71
C ARG A 164 -10.35 3.57 -8.96
N ALA A 165 -10.62 4.81 -9.37
CA ALA A 165 -11.40 5.08 -10.58
C ALA A 165 -10.71 4.61 -11.87
N GLN A 166 -9.37 4.68 -11.95
CA GLN A 166 -8.60 4.17 -13.08
C GLN A 166 -8.67 2.65 -13.15
N ILE A 167 -8.58 1.96 -12.00
CA ILE A 167 -8.74 0.50 -11.93
C ILE A 167 -10.14 0.09 -12.39
N HIS A 168 -11.19 0.77 -11.92
CA HIS A 168 -12.57 0.53 -12.41
C HIS A 168 -12.69 0.73 -13.91
N ALA A 169 -12.10 1.80 -14.46
CA ALA A 169 -12.13 2.07 -15.90
C ALA A 169 -11.38 1.00 -16.69
N ALA A 170 -10.21 0.53 -16.20
CA ALA A 170 -9.45 -0.55 -16.82
C ALA A 170 -10.24 -1.86 -16.85
N LEU A 171 -10.84 -2.25 -15.72
CA LEU A 171 -11.71 -3.44 -15.62
C LEU A 171 -12.92 -3.36 -16.54
N LYS A 172 -13.53 -2.17 -16.67
CA LYS A 172 -14.67 -1.97 -17.58
C LYS A 172 -14.25 -2.07 -19.04
N ARG A 173 -13.13 -1.46 -19.42
CA ARG A 173 -12.60 -1.50 -20.80
C ARG A 173 -12.17 -2.89 -21.23
N SER A 174 -11.59 -3.68 -20.34
CA SER A 174 -11.18 -5.06 -20.60
C SER A 174 -12.36 -6.06 -20.52
N GLY A 175 -13.58 -5.63 -20.15
CA GLY A 175 -14.75 -6.50 -20.01
C GLY A 175 -14.84 -7.27 -18.70
N HIS A 176 -13.87 -7.08 -17.77
CA HIS A 176 -13.70 -7.87 -16.54
C HIS A 176 -14.31 -7.25 -15.28
N ALA A 177 -15.13 -6.21 -15.41
CA ALA A 177 -15.77 -5.58 -14.24
C ALA A 177 -16.64 -6.54 -13.43
N ARG A 178 -17.20 -7.59 -14.07
CA ARG A 178 -18.04 -8.60 -13.42
C ARG A 178 -17.23 -9.68 -12.68
N ASP A 179 -15.94 -9.82 -12.95
CA ASP A 179 -15.06 -10.85 -12.39
C ASP A 179 -14.45 -10.41 -11.06
N VAL A 180 -14.68 -9.16 -10.67
CA VAL A 180 -14.14 -8.53 -9.46
C VAL A 180 -15.24 -8.41 -8.41
N TYR A 181 -14.89 -8.80 -7.18
CA TYR A 181 -15.73 -8.64 -6.00
C TYR A 181 -15.58 -7.24 -5.39
N ALA A 182 -14.33 -6.79 -5.21
CA ALA A 182 -14.02 -5.51 -4.60
C ALA A 182 -12.66 -4.97 -5.06
N ILE A 183 -12.47 -3.66 -4.93
CA ILE A 183 -11.17 -3.00 -4.99
C ILE A 183 -10.91 -2.45 -3.61
N GLU A 184 -10.02 -3.13 -2.86
CA GLU A 184 -9.60 -2.73 -1.52
C GLU A 184 -8.49 -1.70 -1.62
N ARG A 185 -8.54 -0.69 -0.77
CA ARG A 185 -7.48 0.31 -0.66
C ARG A 185 -6.42 -0.18 0.30
N LEU A 186 -5.17 -0.15 -0.12
CA LEU A 186 -4.00 -0.49 0.72
C LEU A 186 -3.22 0.78 1.10
N GLY A 187 -3.07 1.72 0.17
CA GLY A 187 -2.42 3.01 0.32
C GLY A 187 -3.18 4.11 -0.41
N ILE A 188 -2.49 5.18 -0.79
CA ILE A 188 -3.11 6.29 -1.54
C ILE A 188 -3.36 5.89 -3.00
N LEU A 189 -2.37 5.27 -3.62
CA LEU A 189 -2.40 4.77 -5.00
C LEU A 189 -2.21 3.25 -5.07
N GLU A 190 -2.12 2.58 -3.94
CA GLU A 190 -1.97 1.13 -3.82
C GLU A 190 -3.32 0.49 -3.50
N HIS A 191 -3.67 -0.51 -4.30
CA HIS A 191 -4.96 -1.19 -4.21
C HIS A 191 -4.79 -2.69 -4.39
N SER A 192 -5.75 -3.47 -3.89
CA SER A 192 -5.88 -4.89 -4.16
C SER A 192 -7.23 -5.15 -4.84
N ILE A 193 -7.20 -5.67 -6.06
CA ILE A 193 -8.38 -6.13 -6.78
C ILE A 193 -8.69 -7.52 -6.26
N VAL A 194 -9.82 -7.69 -5.58
CA VAL A 194 -10.29 -8.98 -5.07
C VAL A 194 -11.15 -9.64 -6.13
N CYS A 195 -10.67 -10.74 -6.69
CA CYS A 195 -11.38 -11.48 -7.73
C CYS A 195 -12.52 -12.33 -7.15
N LYS A 196 -13.54 -12.58 -7.95
CA LYS A 196 -14.58 -13.55 -7.60
C LYS A 196 -14.01 -14.98 -7.67
N LYS A 197 -14.68 -15.89 -7.00
CA LYS A 197 -14.33 -17.32 -7.07
C LYS A 197 -14.44 -17.81 -8.52
N GLY A 198 -13.40 -18.51 -8.99
CA GLY A 198 -13.32 -19.02 -10.35
C GLY A 198 -12.72 -18.04 -11.38
N THR A 199 -12.43 -16.79 -11.00
CA THR A 199 -11.69 -15.87 -11.86
C THR A 199 -10.20 -16.25 -11.88
N ASP A 200 -9.62 -16.35 -13.06
CA ASP A 200 -8.17 -16.53 -13.26
C ASP A 200 -7.45 -15.17 -13.19
N ALA A 201 -6.98 -14.79 -12.01
CA ALA A 201 -6.31 -13.51 -11.84
C ALA A 201 -4.99 -13.40 -12.63
N PRO A 202 -4.13 -14.42 -12.76
CA PRO A 202 -2.99 -14.38 -13.66
C PRO A 202 -3.37 -14.06 -15.11
N GLY A 203 -4.46 -14.63 -15.64
CA GLY A 203 -4.96 -14.33 -16.97
C GLY A 203 -5.55 -12.92 -17.09
N LEU A 204 -6.04 -12.35 -16.00
CA LEU A 204 -6.59 -11.00 -15.96
C LEU A 204 -5.50 -9.91 -16.01
N VAL A 205 -4.33 -10.15 -15.42
CA VAL A 205 -3.22 -9.17 -15.37
C VAL A 205 -2.84 -8.64 -16.76
N PRO A 206 -2.56 -9.44 -17.80
CA PRO A 206 -2.21 -8.93 -19.11
C PRO A 206 -3.35 -8.19 -19.82
N GLN A 207 -4.60 -8.42 -19.41
CA GLN A 207 -5.77 -7.79 -20.02
C GLN A 207 -6.05 -6.40 -19.45
N ILE A 208 -5.77 -6.17 -18.16
CA ILE A 208 -5.96 -4.86 -17.52
C ILE A 208 -4.69 -4.00 -17.56
N GLY A 209 -3.51 -4.64 -17.60
CA GLY A 209 -2.23 -3.95 -17.57
C GLY A 209 -2.07 -2.84 -18.62
N PRO A 210 -2.44 -3.03 -19.89
CA PRO A 210 -2.34 -2.00 -20.92
C PRO A 210 -3.11 -0.69 -20.62
N TYR A 211 -4.08 -0.74 -19.71
CA TYR A 211 -4.89 0.43 -19.31
C TYR A 211 -4.38 1.11 -18.03
N LEU A 212 -3.31 0.57 -17.42
CA LEU A 212 -2.74 1.05 -16.16
C LEU A 212 -1.24 1.25 -16.30
N GLU A 213 -0.75 2.42 -15.93
CA GLU A 213 0.68 2.71 -15.77
C GLU A 213 1.13 2.25 -14.37
N SER A 214 1.06 0.95 -14.12
CA SER A 214 1.15 0.38 -12.78
C SER A 214 1.89 -0.94 -12.81
N GLU A 215 2.57 -1.26 -11.73
CA GLU A 215 3.01 -2.63 -11.47
C GLU A 215 1.82 -3.43 -10.94
N LEU A 216 1.67 -4.65 -11.45
CA LEU A 216 0.62 -5.57 -11.04
C LEU A 216 1.24 -6.90 -10.60
N ALA A 217 0.82 -7.41 -9.44
CA ALA A 217 1.20 -8.74 -8.98
C ALA A 217 -0.02 -9.53 -8.52
N CYS A 218 -0.07 -10.78 -8.95
CA CYS A 218 -1.15 -11.69 -8.60
C CYS A 218 -0.83 -12.46 -7.33
N VAL A 219 -1.80 -12.57 -6.43
CA VAL A 219 -1.81 -13.50 -5.29
C VAL A 219 -2.82 -14.60 -5.59
N ARG A 220 -2.35 -15.80 -5.83
CA ARG A 220 -3.25 -16.97 -6.02
C ARG A 220 -3.84 -17.39 -4.69
N GLY A 221 -5.16 -17.38 -4.61
CA GLY A 221 -5.92 -17.82 -3.45
C GLY A 221 -6.12 -19.33 -3.42
N ALA A 222 -6.11 -19.92 -2.24
CA ALA A 222 -6.34 -21.37 -2.07
C ALA A 222 -7.72 -21.82 -2.57
N ARG A 223 -8.71 -20.93 -2.59
CA ARG A 223 -10.07 -21.25 -3.08
C ARG A 223 -10.17 -21.38 -4.59
N ASN A 224 -9.16 -20.95 -5.33
CA ASN A 224 -9.05 -21.05 -6.78
C ASN A 224 -7.92 -22.02 -7.20
N ALA A 225 -7.16 -22.57 -6.26
CA ALA A 225 -6.19 -23.63 -6.56
C ALA A 225 -6.96 -24.88 -6.99
N ARG A 226 -6.72 -25.33 -8.22
CA ARG A 226 -7.15 -26.63 -8.75
C ARG A 226 -6.08 -27.67 -8.50
#